data_707e7ce1fe5cab89d87845040629a464
#
_entry.id   707e7ce1fe5cab89d87845040629a464
#
_cell.length_a   1.000
_cell.length_b   1.000
_cell.length_c   1.000
_cell.angle_alpha   90.00
_cell.angle_beta   90.00
_cell.angle_gamma   90.00
#
_symmetry.space_group_name_H-M   'P 1'
#
loop_
_entity.id
_entity.type
_entity.pdbx_description
1 polymer ?
#
loop_
_entity_poly.entity_id
_entity_poly.type
_entity_poly.pdbx_seq_one_letter_code
_entity_poly.pdbx_strand_id
1 'polypeptide(L)'
;MQNCLIIINKNAGSSKKISFEKVEKCLGDEYRYEHCTIPDDEIEDFSAYDAIAVCGGDGTLASILEKACDMPLKVFYFPVGTLNDKAKAERYSHLKAKCPSCGDKKDKAKPIVVGKCARLIEEDGYVTEECDKNLFSYVFAAGSFTPIGYTSDVKEKQKFGTLAYVSKVVEEYKPHRIKATIAADKKTYDGEFSLIMFLKSPRCFGFHFNKAYDGESMSGHILAIRSPKHKGALGYIEMFFPFFRAFFMGLKKERDKGSLIFKKIYSANLTLSEDVDFCKDGEKYVLKKGRYKISFRRSLCDFCVIEKF
;
A
#
# COMPACT_ATOMS: atom_id res chain seq x y z
N MET A 1 29.18 15.41 6.08
CA MET A 1 28.41 14.43 6.86
C MET A 1 26.98 14.60 6.44
N GLN A 2 26.29 13.54 6.07
CA GLN A 2 24.90 13.61 5.60
C GLN A 2 23.95 13.67 6.80
N ASN A 3 22.80 14.36 6.67
CA ASN A 3 21.80 14.44 7.72
C ASN A 3 20.79 13.29 7.59
N CYS A 4 20.54 12.57 8.68
CA CYS A 4 19.55 11.48 8.70
C CYS A 4 18.54 11.69 9.84
N LEU A 5 17.25 11.72 9.50
CA LEU A 5 16.17 11.74 10.47
C LEU A 5 15.73 10.32 10.80
N ILE A 6 15.81 9.94 12.08
CA ILE A 6 15.29 8.66 12.56
C ILE A 6 13.90 8.87 13.15
N ILE A 7 12.91 8.20 12.57
CA ILE A 7 11.50 8.28 12.96
C ILE A 7 11.09 6.96 13.60
N ILE A 8 10.73 6.96 14.89
CA ILE A 8 10.22 5.78 15.59
C ILE A 8 8.75 5.97 15.92
N ASN A 9 7.89 5.09 15.40
CA ASN A 9 6.50 5.04 15.81
C ASN A 9 6.34 4.15 17.04
N LYS A 10 6.09 4.76 18.21
CA LYS A 10 5.87 4.07 19.50
C LYS A 10 4.69 3.12 19.48
N ASN A 11 3.68 3.40 18.64
CA ASN A 11 2.46 2.58 18.51
C ASN A 11 2.63 1.37 17.59
N ALA A 12 3.78 1.19 16.94
CA ALA A 12 4.02 0.02 16.10
C ALA A 12 4.14 -1.27 16.95
N GLY A 13 3.63 -2.38 16.40
CA GLY A 13 3.45 -3.64 17.15
C GLY A 13 4.71 -4.21 17.82
N SER A 14 5.89 -3.94 17.28
CA SER A 14 7.18 -4.38 17.82
C SER A 14 8.13 -3.20 18.12
N SER A 15 7.61 -2.00 18.35
CA SER A 15 8.41 -0.78 18.60
C SER A 15 9.37 -0.90 19.77
N LYS A 16 9.01 -1.69 20.80
CA LYS A 16 9.89 -1.94 21.98
C LYS A 16 11.20 -2.67 21.64
N LYS A 17 11.34 -3.23 20.43
CA LYS A 17 12.55 -3.95 20.01
C LYS A 17 13.58 -3.05 19.33
N ILE A 18 13.22 -1.80 19.04
CA ILE A 18 14.07 -0.84 18.34
C ILE A 18 14.30 0.39 19.21
N SER A 19 15.50 0.96 19.13
CA SER A 19 15.87 2.25 19.75
C SER A 19 16.67 3.07 18.76
N PHE A 20 16.85 4.37 19.03
CA PHE A 20 17.65 5.25 18.21
C PHE A 20 19.07 4.74 18.07
N GLU A 21 19.72 4.33 19.16
CA GLU A 21 21.09 3.82 19.18
C GLU A 21 21.27 2.56 18.33
N LYS A 22 20.24 1.69 18.28
CA LYS A 22 20.27 0.51 17.40
C LYS A 22 20.21 0.90 15.94
N VAL A 23 19.39 1.90 15.58
CA VAL A 23 19.28 2.39 14.21
C VAL A 23 20.57 3.08 13.79
N GLU A 24 21.12 3.96 14.62
CA GLU A 24 22.40 4.62 14.39
C GLU A 24 23.53 3.61 14.18
N LYS A 25 23.65 2.65 15.09
CA LYS A 25 24.62 1.56 14.95
C LYS A 25 24.46 0.76 13.66
N CYS A 26 23.20 0.59 13.20
CA CYS A 26 22.91 -0.10 11.96
C CYS A 26 23.29 0.73 10.72
N LEU A 27 23.05 2.04 10.73
CA LEU A 27 23.35 2.93 9.61
C LEU A 27 24.81 3.42 9.60
N GLY A 28 25.51 3.43 10.76
CA GLY A 28 26.93 3.76 10.87
C GLY A 28 27.21 5.26 10.99
N ASP A 29 28.50 5.62 11.04
CA ASP A 29 28.96 6.96 11.46
C ASP A 29 29.00 8.01 10.32
N GLU A 30 28.48 7.69 9.16
CA GLU A 30 28.47 8.62 8.01
C GLU A 30 27.37 9.68 8.08
N TYR A 31 26.40 9.50 8.98
CA TYR A 31 25.27 10.40 9.16
C TYR A 31 25.36 11.18 10.46
N ARG A 32 24.88 12.42 10.43
CA ARG A 32 24.47 13.18 11.61
C ARG A 32 23.00 12.86 11.84
N TYR A 33 22.67 12.33 13.01
CA TYR A 33 21.35 11.85 13.36
C TYR A 33 20.50 12.88 14.07
N GLU A 34 19.23 12.98 13.68
CA GLU A 34 18.17 13.66 14.41
C GLU A 34 17.07 12.65 14.74
N HIS A 35 16.40 12.83 15.86
CA HIS A 35 15.44 11.89 16.42
C HIS A 35 14.04 12.46 16.40
N CYS A 36 13.07 11.65 15.98
CA CYS A 36 11.65 11.97 15.97
C CYS A 36 10.85 10.78 16.46
N THR A 37 9.86 11.03 17.28
CA THR A 37 8.98 10.00 17.84
C THR A 37 7.52 10.29 17.51
N ILE A 38 6.88 9.40 16.76
CA ILE A 38 5.43 9.49 16.47
C ILE A 38 4.66 8.72 17.56
N PRO A 39 3.54 9.26 18.11
CA PRO A 39 2.82 10.47 17.67
C PRO A 39 3.25 11.76 18.37
N ASP A 40 4.29 11.78 19.17
CA ASP A 40 4.64 12.90 20.04
C ASP A 40 5.13 14.11 19.22
N ASP A 41 5.85 13.84 18.12
CA ASP A 41 6.44 14.86 17.26
C ASP A 41 5.70 14.94 15.91
N GLU A 42 5.55 16.15 15.37
CA GLU A 42 5.08 16.39 14.00
C GLU A 42 6.26 16.62 13.07
N ILE A 43 6.22 15.98 11.91
CA ILE A 43 7.22 16.15 10.86
C ILE A 43 6.54 16.78 9.66
N GLU A 44 6.87 18.03 9.39
CA GLU A 44 6.26 18.78 8.30
C GLU A 44 7.05 18.65 7.00
N ASP A 45 8.38 18.66 7.07
CA ASP A 45 9.27 18.69 5.91
C ASP A 45 10.50 17.80 6.07
N PHE A 46 10.98 17.27 4.97
CA PHE A 46 12.18 16.43 4.90
C PHE A 46 13.32 17.07 4.11
N SER A 47 13.18 18.32 3.66
CA SER A 47 14.14 18.99 2.78
C SER A 47 15.53 19.18 3.39
N ALA A 48 15.63 19.17 4.73
CA ALA A 48 16.90 19.28 5.46
C ALA A 48 17.70 17.97 5.56
N TYR A 49 17.13 16.84 5.08
CA TYR A 49 17.70 15.51 5.29
C TYR A 49 18.10 14.84 3.98
N ASP A 50 19.25 14.17 4.01
CA ASP A 50 19.74 13.31 2.93
C ASP A 50 19.17 11.89 3.05
N ALA A 51 18.76 11.50 4.25
CA ALA A 51 18.20 10.19 4.56
C ALA A 51 17.14 10.24 5.66
N ILE A 52 16.22 9.27 5.61
CA ILE A 52 15.19 9.05 6.63
C ILE A 52 15.21 7.56 7.02
N ALA A 53 15.30 7.27 8.32
CA ALA A 53 15.11 5.93 8.85
C ALA A 53 13.71 5.80 9.47
N VAL A 54 12.85 5.01 8.86
CA VAL A 54 11.45 4.82 9.27
C VAL A 54 11.31 3.53 10.06
N CYS A 55 11.06 3.62 11.37
CA CYS A 55 10.81 2.48 12.25
C CYS A 55 9.31 2.41 12.57
N GLY A 56 8.58 1.58 11.82
CA GLY A 56 7.12 1.52 11.93
C GLY A 56 6.47 0.35 11.20
N GLY A 57 5.17 0.41 11.06
CA GLY A 57 4.38 -0.49 10.20
C GLY A 57 4.15 0.09 8.81
N ASP A 58 3.31 -0.63 8.02
CA ASP A 58 2.99 -0.23 6.64
C ASP A 58 2.34 1.16 6.56
N GLY A 59 1.45 1.53 7.51
CA GLY A 59 0.82 2.85 7.55
C GLY A 59 1.82 3.98 7.84
N THR A 60 2.74 3.78 8.81
CA THR A 60 3.80 4.75 9.08
C THR A 60 4.68 4.97 7.85
N LEU A 61 5.08 3.87 7.20
CA LEU A 61 5.87 3.94 5.98
C LEU A 61 5.12 4.67 4.86
N ALA A 62 3.84 4.37 4.68
CA ALA A 62 3.02 5.00 3.63
C ALA A 62 2.94 6.52 3.80
N SER A 63 2.69 7.00 5.03
CA SER A 63 2.65 8.43 5.35
C SER A 63 3.99 9.13 5.06
N ILE A 64 5.11 8.49 5.41
CA ILE A 64 6.44 9.04 5.12
C ILE A 64 6.76 9.02 3.62
N LEU A 65 6.45 7.92 2.92
CA LEU A 65 6.67 7.81 1.48
C LEU A 65 5.84 8.83 0.69
N GLU A 66 4.63 9.14 1.11
CA GLU A 66 3.80 10.16 0.46
C GLU A 66 4.49 11.54 0.44
N LYS A 67 5.22 11.88 1.52
CA LYS A 67 6.00 13.12 1.62
C LYS A 67 7.35 13.01 0.91
N ALA A 68 8.04 11.87 1.04
CA ALA A 68 9.41 11.66 0.60
C ALA A 68 9.57 11.25 -0.86
N CYS A 69 8.52 10.72 -1.52
CA CYS A 69 8.60 10.16 -2.88
C CYS A 69 9.16 11.11 -3.95
N ASP A 70 8.94 12.41 -3.79
CA ASP A 70 9.37 13.44 -4.74
C ASP A 70 10.67 14.13 -4.31
N MET A 71 11.38 13.57 -3.35
CA MET A 71 12.62 14.11 -2.81
C MET A 71 13.79 13.18 -3.12
N PRO A 72 14.98 13.69 -3.50
CA PRO A 72 16.16 12.90 -3.81
C PRO A 72 16.89 12.49 -2.52
N LEU A 73 16.24 11.69 -1.67
CA LEU A 73 16.78 11.22 -0.40
C LEU A 73 16.71 9.70 -0.28
N LYS A 74 17.37 9.12 0.72
CA LYS A 74 17.31 7.69 1.01
C LYS A 74 16.29 7.40 2.11
N VAL A 75 15.44 6.39 1.90
CA VAL A 75 14.48 5.91 2.91
C VAL A 75 14.88 4.50 3.35
N PHE A 76 15.32 4.37 4.59
CA PHE A 76 15.63 3.11 5.25
C PHE A 76 14.42 2.66 6.07
N TYR A 77 13.81 1.55 5.72
CA TYR A 77 12.62 1.04 6.42
C TYR A 77 13.00 -0.09 7.37
N PHE A 78 12.74 0.12 8.65
CA PHE A 78 12.84 -0.84 9.74
C PHE A 78 11.44 -1.36 10.08
N PRO A 79 11.06 -2.57 9.64
CA PRO A 79 9.69 -3.07 9.74
C PRO A 79 9.39 -3.59 11.16
N VAL A 80 8.87 -2.74 12.02
CA VAL A 80 8.45 -3.07 13.40
C VAL A 80 6.93 -3.09 13.59
N GLY A 81 6.17 -3.04 12.52
CA GLY A 81 4.70 -3.21 12.53
C GLY A 81 4.27 -4.66 12.67
N THR A 82 2.95 -4.91 12.69
CA THR A 82 2.35 -6.24 12.84
C THR A 82 2.40 -7.06 11.55
N LEU A 83 1.97 -6.51 10.43
CA LEU A 83 1.90 -7.22 9.14
C LEU A 83 3.16 -7.02 8.31
N ASN A 84 3.62 -5.79 8.17
CA ASN A 84 4.78 -5.40 7.37
C ASN A 84 4.72 -5.98 5.94
N ASP A 85 3.56 -5.84 5.28
CA ASP A 85 3.31 -6.40 3.96
C ASP A 85 4.25 -5.79 2.92
N LYS A 86 4.56 -4.49 3.02
CA LYS A 86 5.53 -3.83 2.14
C LYS A 86 6.93 -4.42 2.29
N ALA A 87 7.43 -4.61 3.52
CA ALA A 87 8.73 -5.22 3.74
C ALA A 87 8.80 -6.66 3.22
N LYS A 88 7.73 -7.43 3.40
CA LYS A 88 7.63 -8.79 2.87
C LYS A 88 7.54 -8.81 1.34
N ALA A 89 6.91 -7.80 0.74
CA ALA A 89 6.84 -7.63 -0.71
C ALA A 89 8.22 -7.42 -1.32
N GLU A 90 9.07 -6.62 -0.70
CA GLU A 90 10.41 -6.33 -1.16
C GLU A 90 11.35 -7.55 -1.19
N ARG A 91 10.99 -8.67 -0.55
CA ARG A 91 11.69 -9.96 -0.72
C ARG A 91 11.70 -10.42 -2.17
N TYR A 92 10.73 -10.04 -2.94
CA TYR A 92 10.58 -10.41 -4.35
C TYR A 92 11.26 -9.41 -5.29
N SER A 93 11.60 -8.22 -4.82
CA SER A 93 12.26 -7.17 -5.61
C SER A 93 13.77 -7.03 -5.31
N HIS A 94 14.32 -7.86 -4.44
CA HIS A 94 15.75 -7.84 -4.04
C HIS A 94 16.23 -6.50 -3.40
N LEU A 95 15.32 -5.65 -2.94
CA LEU A 95 15.65 -4.37 -2.30
C LEU A 95 16.04 -4.48 -0.83
N LYS A 96 16.08 -5.69 -0.26
CA LYS A 96 16.43 -5.88 1.13
C LYS A 96 17.93 -5.79 1.36
N ALA A 97 18.35 -4.94 2.29
CA ALA A 97 19.67 -4.92 2.85
C ALA A 97 19.69 -5.57 4.24
N LYS A 98 20.75 -6.26 4.58
CA LYS A 98 21.08 -6.53 5.97
C LYS A 98 21.70 -5.28 6.57
N CYS A 99 21.68 -5.18 7.90
CA CYS A 99 22.30 -4.08 8.62
C CYS A 99 23.72 -3.79 8.08
N PRO A 100 24.03 -2.55 7.66
CA PRO A 100 25.33 -2.19 7.09
C PRO A 100 26.51 -2.46 8.05
N SER A 101 26.30 -2.29 9.37
CA SER A 101 27.32 -2.57 10.39
C SER A 101 27.66 -4.06 10.52
N CYS A 102 26.86 -4.96 9.93
CA CYS A 102 27.09 -6.41 9.92
C CYS A 102 27.75 -6.92 8.63
N GLY A 103 28.31 -6.04 7.80
CA GLY A 103 29.15 -6.40 6.64
C GLY A 103 28.45 -6.57 5.28
N ASP A 104 27.17 -6.27 5.15
CA ASP A 104 26.50 -6.29 3.84
C ASP A 104 26.35 -4.88 3.24
N LYS A 105 26.62 -4.77 1.95
CA LYS A 105 26.78 -3.53 1.19
C LYS A 105 25.56 -2.61 1.25
N LYS A 106 25.82 -1.33 1.54
CA LYS A 106 24.90 -0.18 1.60
C LYS A 106 24.22 0.17 0.26
N ASP A 107 24.65 -0.41 -0.84
CA ASP A 107 24.27 0.00 -2.20
C ASP A 107 23.00 -0.63 -2.74
N LYS A 108 22.08 -1.08 -1.86
CA LYS A 108 20.83 -1.72 -2.30
C LYS A 108 19.60 -0.80 -2.31
N ALA A 109 19.75 0.45 -1.90
CA ALA A 109 18.67 1.42 -2.02
C ALA A 109 18.43 1.76 -3.50
N LYS A 110 17.17 1.70 -3.93
CA LYS A 110 16.77 1.98 -5.32
C LYS A 110 15.42 2.70 -5.34
N PRO A 111 15.14 3.50 -6.38
CA PRO A 111 13.81 4.05 -6.58
C PRO A 111 12.76 2.95 -6.61
N ILE A 112 11.68 3.15 -5.86
CA ILE A 112 10.53 2.24 -5.89
C ILE A 112 9.47 2.75 -6.85
N VAL A 113 8.57 1.85 -7.26
CA VAL A 113 7.39 2.25 -8.02
C VAL A 113 6.21 2.37 -7.08
N VAL A 114 5.57 3.52 -7.11
CA VAL A 114 4.37 3.86 -6.34
C VAL A 114 3.18 4.08 -7.27
N GLY A 115 1.98 3.84 -6.76
CA GLY A 115 0.76 4.21 -7.43
C GLY A 115 0.35 5.65 -7.12
N LYS A 116 -0.31 6.31 -8.05
CA LYS A 116 -0.92 7.63 -7.91
C LYS A 116 -2.40 7.53 -8.26
N CYS A 117 -3.26 8.14 -7.45
CA CYS A 117 -4.67 8.37 -7.77
C CYS A 117 -4.90 9.87 -7.93
N ALA A 118 -5.13 10.35 -9.13
CA ALA A 118 -5.40 11.75 -9.41
C ALA A 118 -6.86 11.94 -9.82
N ARG A 119 -7.53 12.96 -9.28
CA ARG A 119 -8.85 13.35 -9.77
C ARG A 119 -8.71 14.01 -11.14
N LEU A 120 -9.63 13.70 -12.04
CA LEU A 120 -9.71 14.34 -13.34
C LEU A 120 -10.77 15.43 -13.30
N ILE A 121 -10.35 16.65 -13.56
CA ILE A 121 -11.21 17.83 -13.66
C ILE A 121 -11.33 18.17 -15.14
N GLU A 122 -12.54 18.46 -15.58
CA GLU A 122 -12.83 18.89 -16.95
C GLU A 122 -13.26 20.36 -16.92
N GLU A 123 -12.41 21.24 -17.44
CA GLU A 123 -12.65 22.68 -17.53
C GLU A 123 -12.36 23.13 -18.97
N ASP A 124 -13.28 23.89 -19.54
CA ASP A 124 -13.18 24.45 -20.92
C ASP A 124 -12.82 23.42 -22.00
N GLY A 125 -13.32 22.16 -21.85
CA GLY A 125 -13.07 21.06 -22.78
C GLY A 125 -11.70 20.38 -22.62
N TYR A 126 -10.90 20.79 -21.63
CA TYR A 126 -9.62 20.16 -21.29
C TYR A 126 -9.76 19.31 -20.02
N VAL A 127 -9.15 18.12 -20.03
CA VAL A 127 -9.09 17.23 -18.86
C VAL A 127 -7.72 17.41 -18.21
N THR A 128 -7.71 17.89 -16.96
CA THR A 128 -6.51 18.06 -16.15
C THR A 128 -6.51 17.12 -14.95
N GLU A 129 -5.33 16.80 -14.42
CA GLU A 129 -5.19 16.08 -13.15
C GLU A 129 -5.11 17.09 -12.01
N GLU A 130 -5.96 16.93 -11.01
CA GLU A 130 -5.83 17.69 -9.75
C GLU A 130 -4.49 17.37 -9.07
N CYS A 131 -3.82 18.41 -8.60
CA CYS A 131 -2.42 18.34 -8.17
C CYS A 131 -2.24 17.72 -6.77
N ASP A 132 -3.16 16.87 -6.31
CA ASP A 132 -3.07 16.19 -5.03
C ASP A 132 -2.01 15.06 -5.06
N LYS A 133 -1.14 15.06 -4.05
CA LYS A 133 -0.14 14.00 -3.82
C LYS A 133 -0.78 12.72 -3.29
N ASN A 134 -1.71 12.15 -4.04
CA ASN A 134 -2.43 10.94 -3.64
C ASN A 134 -1.65 9.70 -4.06
N LEU A 135 -0.62 9.37 -3.31
CA LEU A 135 0.26 8.25 -3.58
C LEU A 135 -0.12 7.05 -2.70
N PHE A 136 0.06 5.85 -3.23
CA PHE A 136 -0.01 4.61 -2.46
C PHE A 136 1.19 3.72 -2.76
N SER A 137 1.72 3.09 -1.74
CA SER A 137 2.95 2.31 -1.84
C SER A 137 2.71 0.85 -2.19
N TYR A 138 1.54 0.28 -1.83
CA TYR A 138 1.23 -1.11 -2.10
C TYR A 138 -0.23 -1.40 -2.45
N VAL A 139 -1.22 -0.67 -1.89
CA VAL A 139 -2.64 -0.93 -2.15
C VAL A 139 -3.51 0.32 -2.10
N PHE A 140 -4.43 0.40 -3.05
CA PHE A 140 -5.54 1.36 -3.06
C PHE A 140 -6.81 0.59 -3.38
N ALA A 141 -7.71 0.41 -2.42
CA ALA A 141 -8.80 -0.57 -2.52
C ALA A 141 -10.10 -0.08 -1.90
N ALA A 142 -11.24 -0.50 -2.46
CA ALA A 142 -12.57 -0.25 -1.92
C ALA A 142 -13.43 -1.51 -1.94
N GLY A 143 -14.36 -1.61 -0.99
CA GLY A 143 -15.32 -2.71 -0.89
C GLY A 143 -14.98 -3.72 0.21
N SER A 144 -15.31 -4.99 0.00
CA SER A 144 -15.12 -6.04 0.99
C SER A 144 -13.69 -6.12 1.51
N PHE A 145 -13.51 -6.27 2.81
CA PHE A 145 -12.25 -6.34 3.55
C PHE A 145 -11.46 -5.02 3.66
N THR A 146 -11.81 -3.97 2.94
CA THR A 146 -11.07 -2.71 3.03
C THR A 146 -11.22 -2.02 4.38
N PRO A 147 -12.37 -2.08 5.09
CA PRO A 147 -12.50 -1.55 6.44
C PRO A 147 -11.49 -2.14 7.43
N ILE A 148 -11.08 -3.40 7.26
CA ILE A 148 -10.08 -4.06 8.12
C ILE A 148 -8.75 -3.28 8.11
N GLY A 149 -8.40 -2.67 6.99
CA GLY A 149 -7.17 -1.88 6.85
C GLY A 149 -7.09 -0.73 7.85
N TYR A 150 -8.20 -0.02 8.06
CA TYR A 150 -8.24 1.22 8.85
C TYR A 150 -9.08 1.17 10.14
N THR A 151 -9.97 0.18 10.33
CA THR A 151 -10.81 0.08 11.53
C THR A 151 -10.19 -0.74 12.66
N SER A 152 -9.11 -1.46 12.44
CA SER A 152 -8.48 -2.27 13.49
C SER A 152 -7.77 -1.39 14.51
N ASP A 153 -8.32 -1.32 15.72
CA ASP A 153 -7.77 -0.58 16.84
C ASP A 153 -6.34 -1.08 17.17
N VAL A 154 -5.43 -0.14 17.42
CA VAL A 154 -4.01 -0.43 17.74
C VAL A 154 -3.89 -1.39 18.92
N LYS A 155 -4.78 -1.28 19.92
CA LYS A 155 -4.83 -2.15 21.10
C LYS A 155 -5.25 -3.59 20.78
N GLU A 156 -6.17 -3.78 19.82
CA GLU A 156 -6.60 -5.12 19.38
C GLU A 156 -5.53 -5.79 18.52
N LYS A 157 -4.85 -5.03 17.64
CA LYS A 157 -3.70 -5.53 16.87
C LYS A 157 -2.58 -6.08 17.76
N GLN A 158 -2.35 -5.44 18.92
CA GLN A 158 -1.32 -5.86 19.88
C GLN A 158 -1.70 -7.09 20.69
N LYS A 159 -3.01 -7.30 21.00
CA LYS A 159 -3.48 -8.32 21.91
C LYS A 159 -3.77 -9.69 21.26
N PHE A 160 -4.28 -9.70 20.03
CA PHE A 160 -4.79 -10.91 19.37
C PHE A 160 -4.06 -11.28 18.07
N GLY A 161 -3.14 -10.45 17.59
CA GLY A 161 -2.29 -10.75 16.43
C GLY A 161 -3.09 -11.19 15.18
N THR A 162 -2.62 -12.24 14.53
CA THR A 162 -3.18 -12.77 13.28
C THR A 162 -4.62 -13.33 13.42
N LEU A 163 -5.00 -13.84 14.59
CA LEU A 163 -6.33 -14.43 14.82
C LEU A 163 -7.44 -13.38 14.85
N ALA A 164 -7.22 -12.22 15.52
CA ALA A 164 -8.19 -11.13 15.51
C ALA A 164 -8.38 -10.55 14.09
N TYR A 165 -7.33 -10.62 13.28
CA TYR A 165 -7.40 -10.22 11.90
C TYR A 165 -8.26 -11.17 11.06
N VAL A 166 -8.14 -12.47 11.26
CA VAL A 166 -8.95 -13.49 10.57
C VAL A 166 -10.44 -13.36 10.93
N SER A 167 -10.77 -13.10 12.20
CA SER A 167 -12.18 -12.90 12.60
C SER A 167 -12.80 -11.68 11.92
N LYS A 168 -12.07 -10.58 11.85
CA LYS A 168 -12.53 -9.37 11.12
C LYS A 168 -12.67 -9.61 9.61
N VAL A 169 -11.80 -10.41 9.01
CA VAL A 169 -11.95 -10.82 7.60
C VAL A 169 -13.28 -11.54 7.37
N VAL A 170 -13.69 -12.39 8.30
CA VAL A 170 -14.97 -13.10 8.21
C VAL A 170 -16.15 -12.14 8.41
N GLU A 171 -16.05 -11.23 9.38
CA GLU A 171 -17.09 -10.21 9.66
C GLU A 171 -17.31 -9.25 8.49
N GLU A 172 -16.21 -8.86 7.80
CA GLU A 172 -16.22 -7.96 6.65
C GLU A 172 -16.48 -8.66 5.31
N TYR A 173 -16.71 -9.98 5.35
CA TYR A 173 -17.14 -10.73 4.18
C TYR A 173 -18.61 -10.42 3.85
N LYS A 174 -18.85 -9.19 3.36
CA LYS A 174 -20.18 -8.68 2.98
C LYS A 174 -20.19 -8.28 1.51
N PRO A 175 -21.27 -8.56 0.77
CA PRO A 175 -21.43 -8.05 -0.59
C PRO A 175 -21.56 -6.52 -0.57
N HIS A 176 -20.57 -5.83 -1.11
CA HIS A 176 -20.66 -4.41 -1.44
C HIS A 176 -21.22 -4.24 -2.85
N ARG A 177 -21.74 -3.05 -3.15
CA ARG A 177 -22.28 -2.70 -4.48
C ARG A 177 -21.77 -1.33 -4.90
N ILE A 178 -20.47 -1.27 -5.19
CA ILE A 178 -19.82 -0.06 -5.67
C ILE A 178 -20.13 0.09 -7.15
N LYS A 179 -20.88 1.13 -7.52
CA LYS A 179 -21.16 1.46 -8.91
C LYS A 179 -19.98 2.19 -9.51
N ALA A 180 -19.30 1.53 -10.43
CA ALA A 180 -18.08 2.07 -11.03
C ALA A 180 -17.91 1.64 -12.48
N THR A 181 -17.23 2.50 -13.24
CA THR A 181 -16.68 2.17 -14.54
C THR A 181 -15.17 2.21 -14.45
N ILE A 182 -14.50 1.13 -14.85
CA ILE A 182 -13.04 1.00 -14.84
C ILE A 182 -12.58 0.82 -16.27
N ALA A 183 -11.92 1.81 -16.85
CA ALA A 183 -11.32 1.73 -18.16
C ALA A 183 -9.80 1.49 -18.01
N ALA A 184 -9.35 0.32 -18.41
CA ALA A 184 -7.94 -0.11 -18.32
C ALA A 184 -7.49 -0.66 -19.67
N ASP A 185 -6.41 -0.10 -20.21
CA ASP A 185 -5.92 -0.39 -21.56
C ASP A 185 -7.05 -0.20 -22.62
N LYS A 186 -7.36 -1.27 -23.36
CA LYS A 186 -8.40 -1.27 -24.40
C LYS A 186 -9.75 -1.81 -23.91
N LYS A 187 -9.91 -2.06 -22.60
CA LYS A 187 -11.13 -2.66 -22.03
C LYS A 187 -11.77 -1.75 -21.01
N THR A 188 -13.10 -1.72 -21.04
CA THR A 188 -13.92 -1.03 -20.04
C THR A 188 -14.76 -2.06 -19.30
N TYR A 189 -14.74 -1.96 -17.98
CA TYR A 189 -15.51 -2.79 -17.06
C TYR A 189 -16.53 -1.88 -16.37
N ASP A 190 -17.77 -2.02 -16.70
CA ASP A 190 -18.87 -1.27 -16.11
C ASP A 190 -19.73 -2.16 -15.21
N GLY A 191 -20.29 -1.61 -14.15
CA GLY A 191 -21.24 -2.27 -13.27
C GLY A 191 -21.01 -2.09 -11.78
N GLU A 192 -21.52 -3.06 -11.01
CA GLU A 192 -21.38 -3.09 -9.56
C GLU A 192 -20.25 -4.04 -9.13
N PHE A 193 -19.42 -3.58 -8.21
CA PHE A 193 -18.29 -4.33 -7.69
C PHE A 193 -18.37 -4.50 -6.18
N SER A 194 -18.09 -5.72 -5.69
CA SER A 194 -17.91 -5.97 -4.27
C SER A 194 -16.50 -5.64 -3.79
N LEU A 195 -15.53 -5.64 -4.71
CA LEU A 195 -14.15 -5.27 -4.43
C LEU A 195 -13.51 -4.64 -5.67
N ILE A 196 -12.80 -3.54 -5.45
CA ILE A 196 -11.93 -2.91 -6.43
C ILE A 196 -10.59 -2.68 -5.73
N MET A 197 -9.48 -3.19 -6.30
CA MET A 197 -8.13 -2.99 -5.77
C MET A 197 -7.16 -2.62 -6.88
N PHE A 198 -6.38 -1.59 -6.65
CA PHE A 198 -5.20 -1.23 -7.42
C PHE A 198 -3.97 -1.60 -6.59
N LEU A 199 -3.10 -2.43 -7.14
CA LEU A 199 -2.07 -3.14 -6.40
C LEU A 199 -0.69 -2.86 -6.96
N LYS A 200 0.22 -2.43 -6.09
CA LYS A 200 1.68 -2.42 -6.35
C LYS A 200 2.40 -3.31 -5.33
N SER A 201 1.83 -4.48 -5.08
CA SER A 201 2.38 -5.45 -4.14
C SER A 201 1.97 -6.88 -4.53
N PRO A 202 2.78 -7.89 -4.20
CA PRO A 202 2.37 -9.29 -4.25
C PRO A 202 1.44 -9.66 -3.10
N ARG A 203 1.39 -8.82 -2.05
CA ARG A 203 0.71 -9.09 -0.79
C ARG A 203 -0.19 -7.95 -0.41
N CYS A 204 -1.29 -8.29 0.26
CA CYS A 204 -2.14 -7.31 0.93
C CYS A 204 -2.90 -8.01 2.05
N PHE A 205 -3.10 -7.34 3.18
CA PHE A 205 -3.78 -7.89 4.35
C PHE A 205 -3.21 -9.23 4.83
N GLY A 206 -1.88 -9.44 4.72
CA GLY A 206 -1.22 -10.68 5.07
C GLY A 206 -1.30 -11.79 4.02
N PHE A 207 -2.16 -11.70 3.01
CA PHE A 207 -2.30 -12.68 1.94
C PHE A 207 -1.31 -12.45 0.81
N HIS A 208 -0.62 -13.50 0.37
CA HIS A 208 0.23 -13.49 -0.81
C HIS A 208 -0.54 -14.02 -2.02
N PHE A 209 -1.25 -13.17 -2.70
CA PHE A 209 -2.19 -13.55 -3.76
C PHE A 209 -1.80 -13.07 -5.16
N ASN A 210 -1.14 -11.92 -5.30
CA ASN A 210 -0.68 -11.41 -6.58
C ASN A 210 0.66 -12.06 -6.97
N LYS A 211 0.60 -13.25 -7.54
CA LYS A 211 1.77 -14.03 -7.96
C LYS A 211 2.34 -13.60 -9.32
N ALA A 212 1.68 -12.65 -9.99
CA ALA A 212 2.13 -12.00 -11.22
C ALA A 212 2.87 -10.67 -10.96
N TYR A 213 3.10 -10.33 -9.69
CA TYR A 213 3.76 -9.09 -9.29
C TYR A 213 5.16 -8.98 -9.87
N ASP A 214 5.44 -7.78 -10.39
CA ASP A 214 6.76 -7.35 -10.84
C ASP A 214 7.09 -6.02 -10.16
N GLY A 215 8.05 -6.06 -9.23
CA GLY A 215 8.43 -4.90 -8.41
C GLY A 215 9.08 -3.78 -9.20
N GLU A 216 9.82 -4.11 -10.27
CA GLU A 216 10.61 -3.14 -11.04
C GLU A 216 9.83 -2.45 -12.16
N SER A 217 8.75 -3.09 -12.64
CA SER A 217 7.91 -2.55 -13.71
C SER A 217 7.12 -1.34 -13.25
N MET A 218 7.05 -0.29 -14.07
CA MET A 218 6.15 0.87 -13.89
C MET A 218 4.69 0.51 -14.17
N SER A 219 4.26 -0.62 -13.66
CA SER A 219 2.89 -1.13 -13.75
C SER A 219 2.43 -1.64 -12.40
N GLY A 220 1.13 -1.74 -12.24
CA GLY A 220 0.51 -2.44 -11.13
C GLY A 220 -0.49 -3.46 -11.63
N HIS A 221 -1.34 -3.93 -10.74
CA HIS A 221 -2.44 -4.81 -11.09
C HIS A 221 -3.76 -4.23 -10.61
N ILE A 222 -4.81 -4.43 -11.40
CA ILE A 222 -6.17 -4.29 -10.93
C ILE A 222 -6.69 -5.67 -10.56
N LEU A 223 -7.31 -5.77 -9.38
CA LEU A 223 -8.15 -6.89 -8.97
C LEU A 223 -9.54 -6.32 -8.70
N ALA A 224 -10.52 -6.72 -9.50
CA ALA A 224 -11.91 -6.34 -9.25
C ALA A 224 -12.81 -7.59 -9.22
N ILE A 225 -13.73 -7.60 -8.26
CA ILE A 225 -14.71 -8.67 -8.10
C ILE A 225 -16.09 -8.04 -8.21
N ARG A 226 -16.87 -8.51 -9.20
CA ARG A 226 -18.24 -8.04 -9.43
C ARG A 226 -19.14 -8.41 -8.26
N SER A 227 -20.11 -7.58 -7.96
CA SER A 227 -21.14 -7.88 -6.97
C SER A 227 -21.98 -9.08 -7.40
N PRO A 228 -22.43 -9.90 -6.43
CA PRO A 228 -23.28 -11.04 -6.72
C PRO A 228 -24.61 -10.57 -7.29
N LYS A 229 -25.18 -11.38 -8.19
CA LYS A 229 -26.48 -11.12 -8.80
C LYS A 229 -27.63 -11.33 -7.79
N HIS A 230 -27.50 -12.36 -6.95
CA HIS A 230 -28.48 -12.69 -5.94
C HIS A 230 -28.22 -11.97 -4.62
N LYS A 231 -29.28 -11.82 -3.81
CA LYS A 231 -29.21 -11.32 -2.44
C LYS A 231 -29.21 -12.47 -1.44
N GLY A 232 -28.91 -12.19 -0.18
CA GLY A 232 -28.92 -13.18 0.90
C GLY A 232 -27.89 -14.30 0.72
N ALA A 233 -28.20 -15.49 1.18
CA ALA A 233 -27.28 -16.64 1.22
C ALA A 233 -26.68 -17.00 -0.16
N LEU A 234 -27.48 -16.95 -1.22
CA LEU A 234 -27.01 -17.23 -2.57
C LEU A 234 -25.96 -16.20 -3.03
N GLY A 235 -26.14 -14.93 -2.70
CA GLY A 235 -25.15 -13.90 -3.00
C GLY A 235 -23.81 -14.13 -2.29
N TYR A 236 -23.82 -14.58 -1.04
CA TYR A 236 -22.61 -14.96 -0.33
C TYR A 236 -21.90 -16.15 -0.99
N ILE A 237 -22.64 -17.16 -1.46
CA ILE A 237 -22.07 -18.30 -2.18
C ILE A 237 -21.46 -17.85 -3.53
N GLU A 238 -22.17 -17.00 -4.30
CA GLU A 238 -21.63 -16.45 -5.56
C GLU A 238 -20.34 -15.69 -5.34
N MET A 239 -20.26 -14.90 -4.26
CA MET A 239 -19.08 -14.11 -3.94
C MET A 239 -17.92 -14.98 -3.44
N PHE A 240 -18.19 -16.12 -2.81
CA PHE A 240 -17.18 -17.01 -2.23
C PHE A 240 -16.15 -17.46 -3.27
N PHE A 241 -16.56 -17.95 -4.43
CA PHE A 241 -15.64 -18.52 -5.40
C PHE A 241 -14.63 -17.53 -5.96
N PRO A 242 -14.98 -16.30 -6.41
CA PRO A 242 -14.00 -15.33 -6.88
C PRO A 242 -13.07 -14.85 -5.77
N PHE A 243 -13.55 -14.68 -4.52
CA PHE A 243 -12.70 -14.32 -3.39
C PHE A 243 -11.75 -15.46 -3.01
N PHE A 244 -12.24 -16.69 -2.88
CA PHE A 244 -11.40 -17.85 -2.62
C PHE A 244 -10.32 -18.01 -3.69
N ARG A 245 -10.71 -17.90 -4.96
CA ARG A 245 -9.78 -17.95 -6.08
C ARG A 245 -8.70 -16.88 -6.00
N ALA A 246 -9.10 -15.63 -5.70
CA ALA A 246 -8.17 -14.52 -5.63
C ALA A 246 -7.19 -14.68 -4.46
N PHE A 247 -7.70 -14.79 -3.23
CA PHE A 247 -6.88 -14.65 -2.02
C PHE A 247 -6.23 -15.94 -1.54
N PHE A 248 -6.85 -17.09 -1.72
CA PHE A 248 -6.33 -18.37 -1.23
C PHE A 248 -5.55 -19.14 -2.31
N MET A 249 -6.06 -19.25 -3.52
CA MET A 249 -5.32 -19.91 -4.60
C MET A 249 -4.26 -18.99 -5.22
N GLY A 250 -4.51 -17.70 -5.23
CA GLY A 250 -3.67 -16.65 -5.80
C GLY A 250 -3.74 -16.60 -7.34
N LEU A 251 -3.30 -15.48 -7.88
CA LEU A 251 -3.42 -15.12 -9.28
C LEU A 251 -2.04 -15.04 -9.93
N LYS A 252 -1.75 -15.98 -10.84
CA LYS A 252 -0.47 -16.07 -11.57
C LYS A 252 -0.53 -15.45 -12.96
N LYS A 253 -1.75 -15.36 -13.53
CA LYS A 253 -1.99 -14.90 -14.90
C LYS A 253 -3.20 -13.95 -14.90
N GLU A 254 -3.22 -13.06 -15.87
CA GLU A 254 -4.36 -12.19 -16.11
C GLU A 254 -5.66 -12.99 -16.30
N ARG A 255 -6.75 -12.40 -15.84
CA ARG A 255 -8.08 -12.96 -15.89
C ARG A 255 -9.12 -11.85 -16.01
N ASP A 256 -10.05 -11.99 -16.93
CA ASP A 256 -11.12 -11.03 -17.15
C ASP A 256 -12.45 -11.71 -17.53
N LYS A 257 -12.66 -12.92 -17.03
CA LYS A 257 -13.86 -13.71 -17.30
C LYS A 257 -14.73 -13.83 -16.04
N GLY A 258 -16.04 -13.70 -16.25
CA GLY A 258 -17.03 -13.83 -15.17
C GLY A 258 -16.95 -12.69 -14.15
N SER A 259 -17.03 -13.04 -12.86
CA SER A 259 -17.06 -12.09 -11.75
C SER A 259 -15.68 -11.60 -11.30
N LEU A 260 -14.58 -12.22 -11.77
CA LEU A 260 -13.21 -11.92 -11.33
C LEU A 260 -12.41 -11.29 -12.48
N ILE A 261 -11.94 -10.06 -12.27
CA ILE A 261 -11.06 -9.31 -13.15
C ILE A 261 -9.72 -9.17 -12.45
N PHE A 262 -8.64 -9.63 -13.10
CA PHE A 262 -7.28 -9.45 -12.65
C PHE A 262 -6.38 -9.14 -13.85
N LYS A 263 -5.81 -7.94 -13.91
CA LYS A 263 -5.01 -7.48 -15.04
C LYS A 263 -3.82 -6.66 -14.61
N LYS A 264 -2.70 -6.81 -15.33
CA LYS A 264 -1.59 -5.86 -15.29
C LYS A 264 -2.02 -4.58 -16.00
N ILE A 265 -1.76 -3.42 -15.40
CA ILE A 265 -2.10 -2.11 -15.92
C ILE A 265 -0.93 -1.13 -15.74
N TYR A 266 -0.75 -0.22 -16.67
CA TYR A 266 0.15 0.94 -16.55
C TYR A 266 -0.64 2.15 -16.06
N SER A 267 -1.89 2.24 -16.47
CA SER A 267 -2.85 3.22 -15.96
C SER A 267 -4.27 2.68 -16.11
N ALA A 268 -5.20 3.27 -15.36
CA ALA A 268 -6.62 3.03 -15.49
C ALA A 268 -7.41 4.30 -15.17
N ASN A 269 -8.55 4.50 -15.82
CA ASN A 269 -9.51 5.51 -15.41
C ASN A 269 -10.61 4.83 -14.59
N LEU A 270 -10.90 5.38 -13.43
CA LEU A 270 -11.96 4.97 -12.54
C LEU A 270 -13.02 6.06 -12.50
N THR A 271 -14.26 5.73 -12.82
CA THR A 271 -15.40 6.63 -12.68
C THR A 271 -16.30 6.10 -11.58
N LEU A 272 -16.59 6.92 -10.58
CA LEU A 272 -17.47 6.62 -9.46
C LEU A 272 -18.77 7.40 -9.57
N SER A 273 -19.92 6.74 -9.42
CA SER A 273 -21.24 7.37 -9.43
C SER A 273 -21.68 7.93 -8.10
N GLU A 274 -20.96 7.61 -7.02
CA GLU A 274 -21.21 8.04 -5.65
C GLU A 274 -19.89 8.15 -4.88
N ASP A 275 -19.92 8.74 -3.67
CA ASP A 275 -18.77 8.78 -2.78
C ASP A 275 -18.45 7.37 -2.28
N VAL A 276 -17.17 7.00 -2.29
CA VAL A 276 -16.73 5.65 -1.91
C VAL A 276 -15.55 5.72 -0.95
N ASP A 277 -15.65 4.97 0.14
CA ASP A 277 -14.54 4.78 1.08
C ASP A 277 -13.51 3.81 0.48
N PHE A 278 -12.28 4.29 0.34
CA PHE A 278 -11.11 3.51 -0.05
C PHE A 278 -10.18 3.29 1.14
N CYS A 279 -9.44 2.22 1.09
CA CYS A 279 -8.27 1.98 1.92
C CYS A 279 -7.02 2.30 1.10
N LYS A 280 -6.26 3.32 1.52
CA LYS A 280 -4.98 3.71 0.95
C LYS A 280 -3.87 3.26 1.89
N ASP A 281 -3.16 2.20 1.57
CA ASP A 281 -2.04 1.67 2.37
C ASP A 281 -2.37 1.45 3.87
N GLY A 282 -3.64 1.15 4.19
CA GLY A 282 -4.11 0.94 5.56
C GLY A 282 -4.83 2.13 6.19
N GLU A 283 -4.90 3.27 5.52
CA GLU A 283 -5.60 4.46 5.98
C GLU A 283 -6.92 4.66 5.19
N LYS A 284 -7.94 5.19 5.87
CA LYS A 284 -9.20 5.53 5.22
C LYS A 284 -9.04 6.76 4.32
N TYR A 285 -9.48 6.64 3.09
CA TYR A 285 -9.48 7.72 2.12
C TYR A 285 -10.80 7.76 1.35
N VAL A 286 -11.50 8.88 1.36
CA VAL A 286 -12.80 9.01 0.69
C VAL A 286 -12.62 9.60 -0.70
N LEU A 287 -12.92 8.80 -1.74
CA LEU A 287 -13.09 9.34 -3.08
C LEU A 287 -14.51 9.85 -3.27
N LYS A 288 -14.63 11.12 -3.62
CA LYS A 288 -15.91 11.72 -4.01
C LYS A 288 -16.38 11.18 -5.35
N LYS A 289 -17.67 11.24 -5.62
CA LYS A 289 -18.21 11.00 -6.96
C LYS A 289 -17.38 11.75 -8.01
N GLY A 290 -16.97 11.08 -9.07
CA GLY A 290 -16.14 11.72 -10.09
C GLY A 290 -15.31 10.75 -10.92
N ARG A 291 -14.38 11.32 -11.70
CA ARG A 291 -13.44 10.59 -12.55
C ARG A 291 -12.04 10.69 -11.96
N TYR A 292 -11.32 9.56 -11.98
CA TYR A 292 -9.97 9.44 -11.42
C TYR A 292 -9.06 8.70 -12.38
N LYS A 293 -7.79 9.08 -12.40
CA LYS A 293 -6.75 8.35 -13.11
C LYS A 293 -5.85 7.66 -12.09
N ILE A 294 -5.73 6.36 -12.21
CA ILE A 294 -4.77 5.55 -11.48
C ILE A 294 -3.57 5.32 -12.39
N SER A 295 -2.37 5.61 -11.91
CA SER A 295 -1.13 5.43 -12.66
C SER A 295 0.01 4.97 -11.75
N PHE A 296 1.13 4.53 -12.33
CA PHE A 296 2.30 4.06 -11.59
C PHE A 296 3.53 4.82 -12.06
N ARG A 297 4.35 5.29 -11.11
CA ARG A 297 5.57 6.04 -11.41
C ARG A 297 6.71 5.66 -10.46
N ARG A 298 7.93 5.92 -10.87
CA ARG A 298 9.09 5.81 -9.98
C ARG A 298 9.12 6.97 -9.00
N SER A 299 9.58 6.69 -7.78
CA SER A 299 9.94 7.71 -6.80
C SER A 299 11.26 8.38 -7.20
N LEU A 300 11.51 9.58 -6.69
CA LEU A 300 12.83 10.20 -6.68
C LEU A 300 13.66 9.68 -5.49
N CYS A 301 13.00 9.29 -4.39
CA CYS A 301 13.71 8.72 -3.25
C CYS A 301 14.17 7.28 -3.55
N ASP A 302 15.35 6.95 -3.01
CA ASP A 302 15.85 5.59 -2.96
C ASP A 302 15.35 4.87 -1.71
N PHE A 303 14.80 3.68 -1.86
CA PHE A 303 14.17 2.91 -0.78
C PHE A 303 14.91 1.61 -0.50
N CYS A 304 15.06 1.29 0.77
CA CYS A 304 15.68 0.05 1.23
C CYS A 304 14.99 -0.49 2.49
N VAL A 305 14.79 -1.80 2.57
CA VAL A 305 14.27 -2.48 3.77
C VAL A 305 15.44 -3.08 4.56
N ILE A 306 15.55 -2.74 5.84
CA ILE A 306 16.52 -3.30 6.76
C ILE A 306 15.91 -4.50 7.50
N GLU A 307 16.39 -5.71 7.23
CA GLU A 307 15.78 -6.95 7.75
C GLU A 307 16.25 -7.36 9.15
N LYS A 308 17.51 -7.09 9.47
CA LYS A 308 18.14 -7.48 10.75
C LYS A 308 18.82 -6.26 11.34
N PHE A 309 18.43 -5.89 12.52
CA PHE A 309 18.89 -4.74 13.26
C PHE A 309 18.89 -5.02 14.77
#